data_07b630e064d8a04d3fd2ecfa5b7c61e0
#
_entry.id   07b630e064d8a04d3fd2ecfa5b7c61e0
#
_cell.length_a   1.000
_cell.length_b   1.000
_cell.length_c   1.000
_cell.angle_alpha   90.00
_cell.angle_beta   90.00
_cell.angle_gamma   90.00
#
_symmetry.space_group_name_H-M   'P 1'
#
loop_
_entity.id
_entity.type
_entity.pdbx_description
1 polymer ?
#
loop_
_entity_poly.entity_id
_entity_poly.type
_entity_poly.pdbx_seq_one_letter_code
_entity_poly.pdbx_strand_id
1 'polypeptide(L)'
;KIVAASDVYKRQELFCELVDLKPTDVIFDPCCGTGGFLISGMHKMLRAAKNDTERKHIKQQQIHGIEIRDDMFSIATTNMILRGDGQSNLICEDFLAQDPGELQLKGGGITVGFMNPPYSQAKGKDTANLSELCFIRHLLNSITAGGRAAVIVPVSAMIGKTKEDKAVKQDI
;
A
#
# COMPACT_ATOMS: atom_id res chain seq x y z
N LYS A 1 -6.58 -14.78 -19.87
CA LYS A 1 -6.07 -13.48 -20.35
C LYS A 1 -4.62 -13.38 -19.90
N ILE A 2 -3.69 -13.34 -20.84
CA ILE A 2 -2.29 -13.00 -20.56
C ILE A 2 -2.29 -11.48 -20.34
N VAL A 3 -2.08 -11.06 -19.10
CA VAL A 3 -1.83 -9.64 -18.81
C VAL A 3 -0.34 -9.43 -19.11
N ALA A 4 -0.03 -8.61 -20.11
CA ALA A 4 1.34 -8.29 -20.43
C ALA A 4 2.01 -7.57 -19.24
N ALA A 5 3.28 -7.82 -18.98
CA ALA A 5 4.04 -7.16 -17.91
C ALA A 5 3.90 -5.61 -17.99
N SER A 6 3.80 -5.05 -19.19
CA SER A 6 3.53 -3.64 -19.44
C SER A 6 2.24 -3.10 -18.79
N ASP A 7 1.20 -3.94 -18.64
CA ASP A 7 -0.08 -3.49 -18.07
C ASP A 7 -0.04 -3.42 -16.54
N VAL A 8 0.84 -4.19 -15.91
CA VAL A 8 1.08 -4.13 -14.45
C VAL A 8 1.83 -2.84 -14.12
N TYR A 9 2.89 -2.53 -14.85
CA TYR A 9 3.65 -1.29 -14.67
C TYR A 9 2.79 -0.03 -14.90
N LYS A 10 1.95 -0.04 -15.93
CA LYS A 10 1.03 1.08 -16.22
C LYS A 10 0.08 1.35 -15.06
N ARG A 11 -0.42 0.31 -14.38
CA ARG A 11 -1.29 0.47 -13.21
C ARG A 11 -0.55 1.09 -12.03
N GLN A 12 0.69 0.67 -11.78
CA GLN A 12 1.52 1.19 -10.71
C GLN A 12 1.88 2.66 -10.95
N GLU A 13 2.24 3.03 -12.18
CA GLU A 13 2.48 4.42 -12.57
C GLU A 13 1.22 5.27 -12.45
N LEU A 14 0.05 4.76 -12.89
CA LEU A 14 -1.22 5.45 -12.73
C LEU A 14 -1.53 5.76 -11.26
N PHE A 15 -1.27 4.87 -10.34
CA PHE A 15 -1.47 5.12 -8.91
C PHE A 15 -0.63 6.28 -8.42
N CYS A 16 0.64 6.30 -8.82
CA CYS A 16 1.54 7.41 -8.48
C CYS A 16 1.07 8.76 -9.06
N GLU A 17 0.41 8.74 -10.23
CA GLU A 17 -0.19 9.96 -10.82
C GLU A 17 -1.46 10.38 -10.08
N LEU A 18 -2.36 9.44 -9.82
CA LEU A 18 -3.64 9.71 -9.15
C LEU A 18 -3.48 10.35 -7.77
N VAL A 19 -2.47 9.92 -7.00
CA VAL A 19 -2.17 10.50 -5.69
C VAL A 19 -1.25 11.72 -5.77
N ASP A 20 -0.84 12.14 -6.97
CA ASP A 20 0.12 13.24 -7.16
C ASP A 20 1.36 13.09 -6.27
N LEU A 21 2.00 11.91 -6.36
CA LEU A 21 3.10 11.50 -5.50
C LEU A 21 4.31 12.44 -5.58
N LYS A 22 4.75 12.93 -4.42
CA LYS A 22 5.88 13.88 -4.26
C LYS A 22 7.10 13.20 -3.63
N PRO A 23 8.32 13.74 -3.82
CA PRO A 23 9.52 13.24 -3.14
C PRO A 23 9.49 13.34 -1.61
N THR A 24 8.60 14.18 -1.07
CA THR A 24 8.43 14.38 0.37
C THR A 24 7.39 13.47 0.99
N ASP A 25 6.68 12.68 0.21
CA ASP A 25 5.68 11.74 0.71
C ASP A 25 6.35 10.52 1.38
N VAL A 26 5.64 9.95 2.34
CA VAL A 26 5.95 8.63 2.90
C VAL A 26 4.92 7.65 2.38
N ILE A 27 5.35 6.66 1.61
CA ILE A 27 4.47 5.67 0.99
C ILE A 27 4.36 4.41 1.83
N PHE A 28 3.16 3.82 1.82
CA PHE A 28 2.84 2.60 2.54
C PHE A 28 1.96 1.68 1.69
N ASP A 29 2.35 0.42 1.59
CA ASP A 29 1.53 -0.65 0.97
C ASP A 29 1.38 -1.80 1.97
N PRO A 30 0.20 -1.94 2.60
CA PRO A 30 -0.03 -2.97 3.62
C PRO A 30 -0.30 -4.37 3.06
N CYS A 31 -0.37 -4.53 1.74
CA CYS A 31 -0.53 -5.81 1.05
C CYS A 31 0.44 -5.86 -0.13
N CYS A 32 1.73 -5.61 0.15
CA CYS A 32 2.68 -5.22 -0.89
C CYS A 32 3.03 -6.32 -1.90
N GLY A 33 2.70 -7.57 -1.62
CA GLY A 33 2.97 -8.70 -2.51
C GLY A 33 4.46 -8.77 -2.86
N THR A 34 4.79 -8.58 -4.13
CA THR A 34 6.18 -8.53 -4.62
C THR A 34 6.83 -7.14 -4.56
N GLY A 35 6.18 -6.16 -3.94
CA GLY A 35 6.67 -4.79 -3.78
C GLY A 35 6.46 -3.87 -4.99
N GLY A 36 5.63 -4.24 -5.94
CA GLY A 36 5.48 -3.53 -7.21
C GLY A 36 5.09 -2.06 -7.08
N PHE A 37 4.10 -1.73 -6.24
CA PHE A 37 3.67 -0.35 -6.00
C PHE A 37 4.76 0.46 -5.29
N LEU A 38 5.41 -0.13 -4.28
CA LEU A 38 6.50 0.51 -3.54
C LEU A 38 7.67 0.86 -4.46
N ILE A 39 8.07 -0.08 -5.33
CA ILE A 39 9.15 0.12 -6.31
C ILE A 39 8.80 1.24 -7.29
N SER A 40 7.59 1.23 -7.84
CA SER A 40 7.13 2.26 -8.76
C SER A 40 7.10 3.65 -8.10
N GLY A 41 6.57 3.72 -6.87
CA GLY A 41 6.57 4.93 -6.06
C GLY A 41 7.98 5.44 -5.77
N MET A 42 8.85 4.57 -5.27
CA MET A 42 10.26 4.89 -5.02
C MET A 42 10.95 5.44 -6.28
N HIS A 43 10.78 4.80 -7.42
CA HIS A 43 11.39 5.28 -8.68
C HIS A 43 10.87 6.66 -9.09
N LYS A 44 9.56 6.92 -8.93
CA LYS A 44 8.99 8.24 -9.21
C LYS A 44 9.57 9.30 -8.29
N MET A 45 9.62 9.04 -6.99
CA MET A 45 10.19 9.96 -6.00
C MET A 45 11.67 10.23 -6.26
N LEU A 46 12.47 9.18 -6.54
CA LEU A 46 13.90 9.31 -6.85
C LEU A 46 14.18 10.13 -8.12
N ARG A 47 13.33 10.02 -9.15
CA ARG A 47 13.45 10.84 -10.36
C ARG A 47 13.19 12.33 -10.10
N ALA A 48 12.35 12.65 -9.13
CA ALA A 48 12.00 14.02 -8.77
C ALA A 48 12.87 14.61 -7.64
N ALA A 49 13.69 13.78 -6.97
CA ALA A 49 14.59 14.18 -5.90
C ALA A 49 15.70 15.10 -6.43
N LYS A 50 15.99 16.18 -5.70
CA LYS A 50 16.90 17.26 -6.10
C LYS A 50 18.38 16.96 -5.85
N ASN A 51 18.67 16.12 -4.85
CA ASN A 51 20.05 15.83 -4.40
C ASN A 51 20.16 14.43 -3.79
N ASP A 52 21.39 14.02 -3.50
CA ASP A 52 21.66 12.68 -2.96
C ASP A 52 21.17 12.48 -1.53
N THR A 53 21.07 13.55 -0.74
CA THR A 53 20.51 13.49 0.62
C THR A 53 19.03 13.13 0.57
N GLU A 54 18.25 13.78 -0.29
CA GLU A 54 16.84 13.44 -0.52
C GLU A 54 16.71 12.00 -1.03
N ARG A 55 17.53 11.59 -2.01
CA ARG A 55 17.54 10.22 -2.54
C ARG A 55 17.79 9.17 -1.45
N LYS A 56 18.74 9.44 -0.57
CA LYS A 56 19.05 8.58 0.57
C LYS A 56 17.90 8.53 1.55
N HIS A 57 17.29 9.67 1.86
CA HIS A 57 16.14 9.76 2.76
C HIS A 57 14.94 8.98 2.23
N ILE A 58 14.59 9.15 0.94
CA ILE A 58 13.54 8.39 0.29
C ILE A 58 13.75 6.89 0.50
N LYS A 59 14.92 6.38 0.17
CA LYS A 59 15.24 4.96 0.26
C LYS A 59 15.21 4.41 1.69
N GLN A 60 15.65 5.18 2.67
CA GLN A 60 15.84 4.69 4.04
C GLN A 60 14.64 4.90 4.94
N GLN A 61 13.78 5.91 4.66
CA GLN A 61 12.76 6.35 5.60
C GLN A 61 11.35 6.44 5.02
N GLN A 62 11.19 6.54 3.69
CA GLN A 62 9.90 6.92 3.11
C GLN A 62 9.15 5.77 2.42
N ILE A 63 9.71 4.55 2.44
CA ILE A 63 9.10 3.39 1.76
C ILE A 63 8.80 2.31 2.80
N HIS A 64 7.52 2.04 3.03
CA HIS A 64 7.07 1.06 4.03
C HIS A 64 6.10 0.05 3.40
N GLY A 65 6.14 -1.19 3.87
CA GLY A 65 5.22 -2.22 3.39
C GLY A 65 5.00 -3.35 4.40
N ILE A 66 3.85 -4.01 4.25
CA ILE A 66 3.50 -5.22 4.99
C ILE A 66 3.12 -6.30 3.98
N GLU A 67 3.55 -7.53 4.23
CA GLU A 67 3.13 -8.72 3.51
C GLU A 67 2.98 -9.87 4.50
N ILE A 68 1.84 -10.53 4.47
CA ILE A 68 1.55 -11.63 5.41
C ILE A 68 2.19 -12.96 4.99
N ARG A 69 2.49 -13.12 3.71
CA ARG A 69 3.03 -14.36 3.15
C ARG A 69 4.56 -14.31 3.10
N ASP A 70 5.22 -15.21 3.80
CA ASP A 70 6.70 -15.32 3.86
C ASP A 70 7.37 -15.41 2.48
N ASP A 71 6.77 -16.17 1.55
CA ASP A 71 7.29 -16.34 0.18
C ASP A 71 7.24 -15.02 -0.60
N MET A 72 6.13 -14.30 -0.53
CA MET A 72 5.97 -12.99 -1.19
C MET A 72 6.81 -11.91 -0.53
N PHE A 73 6.89 -11.90 0.81
CA PHE A 73 7.76 -11.01 1.57
C PHE A 73 9.23 -11.17 1.17
N SER A 74 9.71 -12.41 1.03
CA SER A 74 11.07 -12.70 0.58
C SER A 74 11.34 -12.16 -0.83
N ILE A 75 10.37 -12.31 -1.74
CA ILE A 75 10.45 -11.76 -3.10
C ILE A 75 10.44 -10.22 -3.07
N ALA A 76 9.54 -9.62 -2.29
CA ALA A 76 9.46 -8.16 -2.15
C ALA A 76 10.77 -7.56 -1.64
N THR A 77 11.31 -8.13 -0.56
CA THR A 77 12.58 -7.69 0.04
C THR A 77 13.73 -7.80 -0.97
N THR A 78 13.83 -8.92 -1.68
CA THR A 78 14.84 -9.11 -2.74
C THR A 78 14.67 -8.08 -3.85
N ASN A 79 13.45 -7.84 -4.29
CA ASN A 79 13.15 -6.86 -5.33
C ASN A 79 13.53 -5.43 -4.91
N MET A 80 13.26 -5.05 -3.67
CA MET A 80 13.61 -3.74 -3.12
C MET A 80 15.14 -3.58 -3.06
N ILE A 81 15.86 -4.56 -2.51
CA ILE A 81 17.32 -4.54 -2.41
C ILE A 81 17.97 -4.42 -3.79
N LEU A 82 17.54 -5.24 -4.77
CA LEU A 82 18.09 -5.22 -6.14
C LEU A 82 17.87 -3.89 -6.85
N ARG A 83 16.85 -3.13 -6.47
CA ARG A 83 16.55 -1.80 -7.03
C ARG A 83 17.15 -0.64 -6.23
N GLY A 84 17.98 -0.97 -5.26
CA GLY A 84 18.81 -0.01 -4.54
C GLY A 84 18.10 0.69 -3.39
N ASP A 85 17.07 0.08 -2.82
CA ASP A 85 16.44 0.52 -1.56
C ASP A 85 17.43 0.44 -0.38
N GLY A 86 18.31 -0.56 -0.36
CA GLY A 86 19.42 -0.70 0.61
C GLY A 86 19.01 -1.02 2.04
N GLN A 87 17.84 -0.58 2.48
CA GLN A 87 17.18 -0.94 3.74
C GLN A 87 15.68 -1.00 3.48
N SER A 88 15.14 -2.21 3.46
CA SER A 88 13.72 -2.41 3.30
C SER A 88 13.00 -2.21 4.64
N ASN A 89 12.08 -1.23 4.72
CA ASN A 89 11.14 -1.11 5.84
C ASN A 89 9.91 -1.99 5.60
N LEU A 90 10.14 -3.21 5.10
CA LEU A 90 9.10 -4.22 4.95
C LEU A 90 9.04 -5.09 6.20
N ILE A 91 7.83 -5.48 6.60
CA ILE A 91 7.61 -6.43 7.70
C ILE A 91 6.71 -7.58 7.21
N CYS A 92 6.98 -8.79 7.74
CA CYS A 92 6.21 -9.99 7.43
C CYS A 92 5.19 -10.22 8.54
N GLU A 93 4.02 -9.61 8.45
CA GLU A 93 3.00 -9.63 9.49
C GLU A 93 1.59 -9.47 8.90
N ASP A 94 0.57 -9.69 9.73
CA ASP A 94 -0.82 -9.41 9.38
C ASP A 94 -1.09 -7.91 9.56
N PHE A 95 -1.46 -7.24 8.47
CA PHE A 95 -1.79 -5.81 8.48
C PHE A 95 -2.97 -5.49 9.40
N LEU A 96 -4.01 -6.32 9.42
CA LEU A 96 -5.20 -6.06 10.25
C LEU A 96 -4.96 -6.26 11.75
N ALA A 97 -3.85 -6.94 12.12
CA ALA A 97 -3.43 -7.09 13.50
C ALA A 97 -2.58 -5.92 14.02
N GLN A 98 -2.13 -5.01 13.12
CA GLN A 98 -1.32 -3.85 13.49
C GLN A 98 -2.20 -2.71 14.03
N ASP A 99 -1.66 -1.92 14.95
CA ASP A 99 -2.31 -0.68 15.40
C ASP A 99 -2.17 0.43 14.34
N PRO A 100 -3.27 0.99 13.83
CA PRO A 100 -3.20 2.04 12.80
C PRO A 100 -2.47 3.30 13.28
N GLY A 101 -2.57 3.64 14.57
CA GLY A 101 -1.90 4.81 15.13
C GLY A 101 -0.38 4.66 15.16
N GLU A 102 0.11 3.45 15.46
CA GLU A 102 1.54 3.15 15.39
C GLU A 102 2.04 3.13 13.94
N LEU A 103 1.26 2.55 13.03
CA LEU A 103 1.58 2.57 11.60
C LEU A 103 1.68 3.99 11.07
N GLN A 104 0.75 4.86 11.45
CA GLN A 104 0.69 6.25 11.00
C GLN A 104 1.99 7.02 11.28
N LEU A 105 2.71 6.67 12.34
CA LEU A 105 3.94 7.36 12.74
C LEU A 105 5.20 6.90 11.98
N LYS A 106 5.13 5.81 11.20
CA LYS A 106 6.28 5.29 10.45
C LYS A 106 6.82 6.33 9.47
N GLY A 107 8.13 6.38 9.32
CA GLY A 107 8.82 7.28 8.40
C GLY A 107 8.60 8.78 8.67
N GLY A 108 8.14 9.15 9.86
CA GLY A 108 7.78 10.54 10.19
C GLY A 108 6.34 10.90 9.80
N GLY A 109 5.55 9.94 9.40
CA GLY A 109 4.12 10.07 9.09
C GLY A 109 3.76 9.61 7.68
N ILE A 110 3.01 8.50 7.59
CA ILE A 110 2.54 7.98 6.30
C ILE A 110 1.59 8.99 5.65
N THR A 111 1.91 9.44 4.45
CA THR A 111 1.10 10.42 3.70
C THR A 111 0.40 9.82 2.48
N VAL A 112 0.89 8.69 1.96
CA VAL A 112 0.33 8.03 0.78
C VAL A 112 0.20 6.53 1.00
N GLY A 113 -1.02 6.01 0.83
CA GLY A 113 -1.32 4.59 0.85
C GLY A 113 -1.53 4.03 -0.56
N PHE A 114 -0.88 2.89 -0.85
CA PHE A 114 -1.21 2.05 -2.00
C PHE A 114 -1.73 0.72 -1.50
N MET A 115 -2.73 0.13 -2.16
CA MET A 115 -3.18 -1.19 -1.76
C MET A 115 -3.89 -1.93 -2.89
N ASN A 116 -3.52 -3.19 -3.03
CA ASN A 116 -4.32 -4.18 -3.75
C ASN A 116 -4.64 -5.30 -2.77
N PRO A 117 -5.73 -5.17 -1.98
CA PRO A 117 -6.04 -6.12 -0.92
C PRO A 117 -6.33 -7.51 -1.46
N PRO A 118 -6.16 -8.56 -0.64
CA PRO A 118 -6.59 -9.89 -1.05
C PRO A 118 -8.10 -9.87 -1.31
N TYR A 119 -8.51 -10.38 -2.47
CA TYR A 119 -9.94 -10.51 -2.79
C TYR A 119 -10.53 -11.63 -1.94
N SER A 120 -11.26 -11.27 -0.90
CA SER A 120 -11.92 -12.25 -0.07
C SER A 120 -13.11 -12.86 -0.82
N GLN A 121 -13.01 -14.15 -1.11
CA GLN A 121 -14.19 -14.95 -1.45
C GLN A 121 -14.93 -15.41 -0.18
N ALA A 122 -14.86 -14.61 0.87
CA ALA A 122 -15.39 -14.94 2.16
C ALA A 122 -16.91 -15.08 2.11
N LYS A 123 -17.35 -16.32 2.04
CA LYS A 123 -18.75 -16.73 2.14
C LYS A 123 -19.01 -17.24 3.56
N GLY A 124 -19.17 -16.34 4.54
CA GLY A 124 -19.51 -16.76 5.91
C GLY A 124 -19.64 -15.57 6.87
N LYS A 125 -20.38 -15.77 7.97
CA LYS A 125 -20.60 -14.74 9.00
C LYS A 125 -19.29 -14.33 9.72
N ASP A 126 -18.32 -15.25 9.80
CA ASP A 126 -17.04 -15.04 10.53
C ASP A 126 -15.99 -14.29 9.69
N THR A 127 -16.28 -13.96 8.45
CA THR A 127 -15.34 -13.37 7.50
C THR A 127 -15.68 -11.92 7.11
N ALA A 128 -16.68 -11.32 7.74
CA ALA A 128 -17.04 -9.91 7.52
C ALA A 128 -15.89 -8.95 7.82
N ASN A 129 -15.02 -9.30 8.77
CA ASN A 129 -13.83 -8.52 9.12
C ASN A 129 -12.69 -8.61 8.09
N LEU A 130 -12.80 -9.50 7.11
CA LEU A 130 -11.82 -9.68 6.03
C LEU A 130 -12.31 -9.08 4.70
N SER A 131 -13.37 -8.26 4.73
CA SER A 131 -13.86 -7.58 3.53
C SER A 131 -12.84 -6.54 3.05
N GLU A 132 -12.80 -6.29 1.75
CA GLU A 132 -11.95 -5.26 1.15
C GLU A 132 -12.18 -3.88 1.80
N LEU A 133 -13.41 -3.59 2.25
CA LEU A 133 -13.75 -2.34 2.94
C LEU A 133 -13.10 -2.22 4.32
N CYS A 134 -12.93 -3.34 5.05
CA CYS A 134 -12.19 -3.33 6.32
C CYS A 134 -10.71 -3.00 6.11
N PHE A 135 -10.09 -3.55 5.07
CA PHE A 135 -8.73 -3.20 4.67
C PHE A 135 -8.60 -1.72 4.32
N ILE A 136 -9.56 -1.17 3.56
CA ILE A 136 -9.56 0.26 3.20
C ILE A 136 -9.66 1.12 4.45
N ARG A 137 -10.61 0.85 5.34
CA ARG A 137 -10.76 1.61 6.59
C ARG A 137 -9.49 1.56 7.44
N HIS A 138 -8.90 0.37 7.58
CA HIS A 138 -7.66 0.20 8.33
C HIS A 138 -6.50 0.99 7.71
N LEU A 139 -6.37 0.97 6.37
CA LEU A 139 -5.39 1.78 5.66
C LEU A 139 -5.60 3.27 5.88
N LEU A 140 -6.83 3.77 5.76
CA LEU A 140 -7.12 5.20 5.95
C LEU A 140 -6.83 5.67 7.36
N ASN A 141 -7.08 4.82 8.37
CA ASN A 141 -6.70 5.09 9.75
C ASN A 141 -5.18 5.05 10.00
N SER A 142 -4.42 4.41 9.10
CA SER A 142 -2.95 4.34 9.15
C SER A 142 -2.26 5.48 8.39
N ILE A 143 -3.01 6.40 7.80
CA ILE A 143 -2.51 7.55 7.05
C ILE A 143 -2.71 8.83 7.86
N THR A 144 -1.76 9.76 7.80
CA THR A 144 -1.87 11.07 8.45
C THR A 144 -3.02 11.89 7.89
N ALA A 145 -3.57 12.79 8.68
CA ALA A 145 -4.61 13.71 8.24
C ALA A 145 -4.17 14.49 6.98
N GLY A 146 -5.03 14.50 5.96
CA GLY A 146 -4.72 15.09 4.65
C GLY A 146 -3.89 14.19 3.73
N GLY A 147 -3.59 12.96 4.15
CA GLY A 147 -2.96 11.94 3.31
C GLY A 147 -3.89 11.45 2.19
N ARG A 148 -3.36 10.65 1.29
CA ARG A 148 -4.04 10.18 0.07
C ARG A 148 -3.85 8.68 -0.08
N ALA A 149 -4.87 7.99 -0.61
CA ALA A 149 -4.73 6.56 -0.91
C ALA A 149 -5.26 6.22 -2.31
N ALA A 150 -4.63 5.25 -2.95
CA ALA A 150 -5.12 4.61 -4.15
C ALA A 150 -5.24 3.10 -3.92
N VAL A 151 -6.44 2.55 -4.16
CA VAL A 151 -6.75 1.16 -3.83
C VAL A 151 -7.43 0.48 -5.01
N ILE A 152 -7.05 -0.78 -5.30
CA ILE A 152 -7.75 -1.62 -6.27
C ILE A 152 -8.78 -2.46 -5.52
N VAL A 153 -10.05 -2.33 -5.91
CA VAL A 153 -11.12 -3.16 -5.36
C VAL A 153 -12.05 -3.67 -6.46
N PRO A 154 -12.69 -4.82 -6.28
CA PRO A 154 -13.73 -5.26 -7.19
C PRO A 154 -14.94 -4.32 -7.13
N VAL A 155 -15.62 -4.12 -8.25
CA VAL A 155 -16.81 -3.26 -8.35
C VAL A 155 -17.88 -3.65 -7.33
N SER A 156 -17.98 -4.94 -6.98
CA SER A 156 -18.91 -5.45 -5.96
C SER A 156 -18.69 -4.85 -4.57
N ALA A 157 -17.44 -4.56 -4.19
CA ALA A 157 -17.11 -3.91 -2.93
C ALA A 157 -17.64 -2.46 -2.88
N MET A 158 -17.64 -1.77 -4.01
CA MET A 158 -18.16 -0.40 -4.12
C MET A 158 -19.68 -0.33 -4.06
N ILE A 159 -20.39 -1.37 -4.51
CA ILE A 159 -21.85 -1.40 -4.49
C ILE A 159 -22.38 -1.67 -3.06
N GLY A 160 -21.69 -2.48 -2.26
CA GLY A 160 -21.95 -2.81 -0.84
C GLY A 160 -23.40 -3.17 -0.54
N LYS A 161 -23.67 -4.47 -0.34
CA LYS A 161 -25.04 -4.97 -0.16
C LYS A 161 -25.42 -5.17 1.31
N THR A 162 -24.46 -5.30 2.21
CA THR A 162 -24.69 -5.59 3.63
C THR A 162 -24.83 -4.31 4.45
N LYS A 163 -25.42 -4.44 5.68
CA LYS A 163 -25.50 -3.31 6.63
C LYS A 163 -24.11 -2.89 7.10
N GLU A 164 -23.19 -3.86 7.26
CA GLU A 164 -21.80 -3.64 7.64
C GLU A 164 -21.05 -2.86 6.54
N ASP A 165 -21.21 -3.22 5.27
CA ASP A 165 -20.60 -2.47 4.15
C ASP A 165 -21.06 -1.02 4.11
N LYS A 166 -22.34 -0.77 4.42
CA LYS A 166 -22.89 0.59 4.46
C LYS A 166 -22.33 1.40 5.62
N ALA A 167 -22.17 0.79 6.80
CA ALA A 167 -21.58 1.45 7.96
C ALA A 167 -20.11 1.82 7.67
N VAL A 168 -19.29 0.87 7.18
CA VAL A 168 -17.90 1.15 6.85
C VAL A 168 -17.76 2.24 5.78
N LYS A 169 -18.69 2.31 4.81
CA LYS A 169 -18.70 3.37 3.78
C LYS A 169 -19.07 4.75 4.33
N GLN A 170 -19.77 4.84 5.44
CA GLN A 170 -20.07 6.11 6.10
C GLN A 170 -18.89 6.62 6.91
N ASP A 171 -17.98 5.70 7.33
CA ASP A 171 -16.78 6.02 8.10
C ASP A 171 -15.57 6.39 7.20
N ILE A 172 -15.63 6.07 5.90
CA ILE A 172 -14.63 6.39 4.87
C ILE A 172 -14.99 7.72 4.19
#